data_1c3db1429ea02fafda9eda4be0021b2e
#
_entry.id   1c3db1429ea02fafda9eda4be0021b2e
#
_cell.length_a   1.000
_cell.length_b   1.000
_cell.length_c   1.000
_cell.angle_alpha   90.00
_cell.angle_beta   90.00
_cell.angle_gamma   90.00
#
_symmetry.space_group_name_H-M   'P 1'
#
loop_
_entity.id
_entity.type
_entity.pdbx_description
1 polymer ?
#
loop_
_entity_poly.entity_id
_entity_poly.type
_entity_poly.pdbx_seq_one_letter_code
_entity_poly.pdbx_strand_id
1 'polypeptide(L)'
;TKNMKSFTKFIYEAVSSQTVANPNPKDPNDADMTVAFGRFNPPTTGHERLMNKVKQVAGKGNYEIYPSRSNDPKKNPLDPDTKIGYMQQMFPQHAKHIMNNPKTKTIFDALKGANERGAKSVNIVVGQDRQKEFENLANKYNNKLYKFDRINVVSAGDRDPDGEGVSAMSASKLRKAAADDDYESFRTGIPQSL
;
A
#
# COMPACT_ATOMS: atom_id res chain seq x y z
N THR A 1 -27.44 2.28 -33.91
CA THR A 1 -26.15 1.54 -34.02
C THR A 1 -24.92 2.43 -33.93
N LYS A 2 -25.01 3.74 -34.14
CA LYS A 2 -23.86 4.67 -33.98
C LYS A 2 -23.46 4.96 -32.53
N ASN A 3 -24.37 4.82 -31.56
CA ASN A 3 -24.11 5.17 -30.15
C ASN A 3 -23.35 4.11 -29.34
N MET A 4 -23.39 2.83 -29.74
CA MET A 4 -22.77 1.75 -28.95
C MET A 4 -21.25 1.72 -29.10
N LYS A 5 -20.74 2.01 -30.32
CA LYS A 5 -19.28 2.10 -30.55
C LYS A 5 -18.65 3.31 -29.85
N SER A 6 -19.39 4.40 -29.72
CA SER A 6 -18.97 5.60 -28.99
C SER A 6 -18.90 5.37 -27.47
N PHE A 7 -19.89 4.65 -26.93
CA PHE A 7 -19.93 4.34 -25.50
C PHE A 7 -18.84 3.34 -25.08
N THR A 8 -18.62 2.29 -25.88
CA THR A 8 -17.54 1.32 -25.64
C THR A 8 -16.16 1.97 -25.73
N LYS A 9 -15.95 2.87 -26.69
CA LYS A 9 -14.74 3.66 -26.82
C LYS A 9 -14.55 4.58 -25.60
N PHE A 10 -15.61 5.22 -25.15
CA PHE A 10 -15.61 6.11 -23.97
C PHE A 10 -15.30 5.34 -22.68
N ILE A 11 -15.89 4.13 -22.49
CA ILE A 11 -15.56 3.24 -21.36
C ILE A 11 -14.11 2.76 -21.43
N TYR A 12 -13.64 2.37 -22.62
CA TYR A 12 -12.25 1.95 -22.80
C TYR A 12 -11.27 3.10 -22.52
N GLU A 13 -11.58 4.30 -22.97
CA GLU A 13 -10.79 5.50 -22.68
C GLU A 13 -10.87 5.89 -21.18
N ALA A 14 -12.03 5.75 -20.55
CA ALA A 14 -12.20 6.00 -19.11
C ALA A 14 -11.49 4.96 -18.24
N VAL A 15 -11.47 3.69 -18.65
CA VAL A 15 -10.74 2.62 -17.95
C VAL A 15 -9.25 2.69 -18.22
N SER A 16 -8.84 3.03 -19.44
CA SER A 16 -7.42 3.24 -19.77
C SER A 16 -6.86 4.55 -19.21
N SER A 17 -7.72 5.57 -18.99
CA SER A 17 -7.30 6.83 -18.36
C SER A 17 -7.01 6.71 -16.86
N GLN A 18 -7.38 5.60 -16.21
CA GLN A 18 -6.93 5.32 -14.84
C GLN A 18 -5.46 4.87 -14.75
N THR A 19 -4.82 4.65 -15.91
CA THR A 19 -3.38 4.35 -16.02
C THR A 19 -2.62 5.45 -16.79
N VAL A 20 -3.28 6.57 -17.10
CA VAL A 20 -2.63 7.66 -17.84
C VAL A 20 -1.69 8.43 -16.93
N ALA A 21 -0.47 8.62 -17.41
CA ALA A 21 0.49 9.54 -16.88
C ALA A 21 -0.17 10.87 -16.50
N ASN A 22 0.10 11.34 -15.29
CA ASN A 22 -0.41 12.62 -14.82
C ASN A 22 -0.04 13.72 -15.85
N PRO A 23 -1.02 14.40 -16.45
CA PRO A 23 -0.76 15.40 -17.49
C PRO A 23 -0.07 16.67 -16.98
N ASN A 24 0.16 16.77 -15.67
CA ASN A 24 0.81 17.94 -15.07
C ASN A 24 2.14 17.58 -14.38
N PRO A 25 3.26 17.51 -15.13
CA PRO A 25 4.56 17.11 -14.60
C PRO A 25 5.23 18.16 -13.70
N LYS A 26 4.54 19.21 -13.29
CA LYS A 26 5.13 20.36 -12.58
C LYS A 26 5.23 20.17 -11.07
N ASP A 27 4.50 19.23 -10.47
CA ASP A 27 4.66 18.92 -9.05
C ASP A 27 5.64 17.73 -8.91
N PRO A 28 6.78 17.91 -8.22
CA PRO A 28 7.72 16.82 -8.01
C PRO A 28 7.16 15.64 -7.21
N ASN A 29 5.99 15.82 -6.59
CA ASN A 29 5.29 14.76 -5.88
C ASN A 29 4.23 14.04 -6.72
N ASP A 30 3.87 14.56 -7.89
CA ASP A 30 2.92 13.91 -8.80
C ASP A 30 3.58 12.74 -9.51
N ALA A 31 3.16 11.53 -9.18
CA ALA A 31 3.59 10.31 -9.85
C ALA A 31 2.38 9.54 -10.40
N ASP A 32 2.62 8.76 -11.46
CA ASP A 32 1.59 7.94 -12.09
C ASP A 32 1.04 6.87 -11.14
N MET A 33 1.88 6.36 -10.24
CA MET A 33 1.54 5.35 -9.25
C MET A 33 2.22 5.64 -7.92
N THR A 34 1.50 5.44 -6.82
CA THR A 34 2.04 5.42 -5.47
C THR A 34 1.83 4.04 -4.87
N VAL A 35 2.89 3.43 -4.34
CA VAL A 35 2.83 2.09 -3.76
C VAL A 35 3.30 2.09 -2.32
N ALA A 36 2.69 1.23 -1.52
CA ALA A 36 3.18 0.84 -0.22
C ALA A 36 3.21 -0.68 -0.11
N PHE A 37 4.18 -1.19 0.62
CA PHE A 37 4.34 -2.61 0.88
C PHE A 37 4.59 -2.83 2.37
N GLY A 38 3.89 -3.77 2.99
CA GLY A 38 4.03 -4.02 4.42
C GLY A 38 3.53 -5.39 4.85
N ARG A 39 3.86 -5.78 6.08
CA ARG A 39 3.43 -7.06 6.64
C ARG A 39 1.96 -7.07 7.02
N PHE A 40 1.50 -6.04 7.73
CA PHE A 40 0.11 -5.94 8.23
C PHE A 40 -0.38 -7.22 8.93
N ASN A 41 0.43 -7.80 9.80
CA ASN A 41 0.10 -9.10 10.39
C ASN A 41 0.18 -9.10 11.93
N PRO A 42 -0.94 -8.82 12.62
CA PRO A 42 -2.21 -8.39 12.05
C PRO A 42 -2.20 -6.92 11.59
N PRO A 43 -3.17 -6.49 10.78
CA PRO A 43 -3.41 -5.08 10.55
C PRO A 43 -3.86 -4.40 11.84
N THR A 44 -3.51 -3.13 11.99
CA THR A 44 -3.79 -2.33 13.18
C THR A 44 -4.34 -0.96 12.79
N THR A 45 -4.98 -0.27 13.73
CA THR A 45 -5.40 1.13 13.53
C THR A 45 -4.24 2.04 13.15
N GLY A 46 -3.02 1.76 13.64
CA GLY A 46 -1.82 2.51 13.25
C GLY A 46 -1.47 2.39 11.77
N HIS A 47 -1.85 1.31 11.12
CA HIS A 47 -1.66 1.14 9.67
C HIS A 47 -2.57 2.06 8.84
N GLU A 48 -3.69 2.52 9.39
CA GLU A 48 -4.54 3.50 8.70
C GLU A 48 -3.80 4.81 8.42
N ARG A 49 -2.95 5.25 9.33
CA ARG A 49 -2.11 6.45 9.12
C ARG A 49 -1.18 6.28 7.92
N LEU A 50 -0.57 5.09 7.79
CA LEU A 50 0.23 4.76 6.61
C LEU A 50 -0.60 4.82 5.33
N MET A 51 -1.77 4.21 5.31
CA MET A 51 -2.64 4.18 4.14
C MET A 51 -3.16 5.57 3.76
N ASN A 52 -3.51 6.38 4.76
CA ASN A 52 -3.90 7.78 4.55
C ASN A 52 -2.73 8.61 3.98
N LYS A 53 -1.51 8.36 4.44
CA LYS A 53 -0.31 9.00 3.88
C LYS A 53 -0.09 8.57 2.42
N VAL A 54 -0.27 7.29 2.10
CA VAL A 54 -0.19 6.78 0.73
C VAL A 54 -1.18 7.50 -0.18
N LYS A 55 -2.43 7.61 0.25
CA LYS A 55 -3.47 8.35 -0.47
C LYS A 55 -3.12 9.84 -0.63
N GLN A 56 -2.62 10.47 0.41
CA GLN A 56 -2.18 11.87 0.39
C GLN A 56 -1.05 12.09 -0.62
N VAL A 57 -0.03 11.24 -0.59
CA VAL A 57 1.12 11.31 -1.51
C VAL A 57 0.69 11.07 -2.95
N ALA A 58 -0.25 10.16 -3.18
CA ALA A 58 -0.79 9.88 -4.51
C ALA A 58 -1.54 11.07 -5.10
N GLY A 59 -2.15 11.92 -4.27
CA GLY A 59 -2.91 13.08 -4.74
C GLY A 59 -4.01 12.67 -5.71
N LYS A 60 -3.88 13.07 -6.98
CA LYS A 60 -4.78 12.69 -8.08
C LYS A 60 -4.35 11.40 -8.77
N GLY A 61 -3.15 10.91 -8.52
CA GLY A 61 -2.62 9.66 -9.06
C GLY A 61 -3.27 8.44 -8.42
N ASN A 62 -3.01 7.28 -8.99
CA ASN A 62 -3.44 6.01 -8.42
C ASN A 62 -2.53 5.55 -7.30
N TYR A 63 -3.05 4.79 -6.35
CA TYR A 63 -2.25 4.16 -5.30
C TYR A 63 -2.66 2.72 -5.06
N GLU A 64 -1.69 1.93 -4.68
CA GLU A 64 -1.85 0.51 -4.37
C GLU A 64 -1.09 0.14 -3.10
N ILE A 65 -1.73 -0.62 -2.24
CA ILE A 65 -1.17 -1.11 -0.98
C ILE A 65 -1.05 -2.62 -1.11
N TYR A 66 0.17 -3.13 -0.96
CA TYR A 66 0.50 -4.54 -1.11
C TYR A 66 0.88 -5.16 0.25
N PRO A 67 -0.03 -5.92 0.86
CA PRO A 67 0.33 -6.74 2.01
C PRO A 67 1.28 -7.86 1.62
N SER A 68 2.28 -8.13 2.47
CA SER A 68 3.19 -9.26 2.25
C SER A 68 2.44 -10.58 2.25
N ARG A 69 2.96 -11.54 1.51
CA ARG A 69 2.38 -12.89 1.43
C ARG A 69 3.10 -13.91 2.32
N SER A 70 3.92 -13.42 3.24
CA SER A 70 4.56 -14.28 4.24
C SER A 70 3.53 -14.83 5.22
N ASN A 71 3.66 -16.10 5.54
CA ASN A 71 2.88 -16.77 6.58
C ASN A 71 3.82 -17.61 7.44
N ASP A 72 3.85 -17.34 8.74
CA ASP A 72 4.56 -18.10 9.74
C ASP A 72 3.94 -17.89 11.14
N PRO A 73 4.01 -18.88 12.04
CA PRO A 73 3.30 -18.81 13.33
C PRO A 73 3.70 -17.67 14.25
N LYS A 74 4.91 -17.15 14.12
CA LYS A 74 5.44 -16.12 15.05
C LYS A 74 5.21 -14.69 14.59
N LYS A 75 5.56 -14.39 13.33
CA LYS A 75 5.58 -13.02 12.82
C LYS A 75 4.44 -12.73 11.86
N ASN A 76 3.92 -13.75 11.20
CA ASN A 76 2.88 -13.63 10.18
C ASN A 76 1.82 -14.74 10.36
N PRO A 77 1.10 -14.75 11.51
CA PRO A 77 0.16 -15.83 11.84
C PRO A 77 -1.09 -15.89 10.94
N LEU A 78 -1.45 -14.78 10.30
CA LEU A 78 -2.57 -14.74 9.37
C LEU A 78 -2.08 -15.11 7.97
N ASP A 79 -2.81 -15.99 7.29
CA ASP A 79 -2.60 -16.24 5.88
C ASP A 79 -2.93 -14.99 5.04
N PRO A 80 -2.36 -14.85 3.84
CA PRO A 80 -2.49 -13.64 3.05
C PRO A 80 -3.93 -13.26 2.71
N ASP A 81 -4.77 -14.21 2.32
CA ASP A 81 -6.13 -13.92 1.87
C ASP A 81 -7.03 -13.47 3.04
N THR A 82 -6.94 -14.16 4.17
CA THR A 82 -7.62 -13.77 5.41
C THR A 82 -7.18 -12.39 5.88
N LYS A 83 -5.89 -12.15 5.91
CA LYS A 83 -5.33 -10.84 6.29
C LYS A 83 -5.83 -9.72 5.42
N ILE A 84 -5.79 -9.90 4.10
CA ILE A 84 -6.25 -8.89 3.14
C ILE A 84 -7.75 -8.65 3.29
N GLY A 85 -8.54 -9.70 3.49
CA GLY A 85 -9.98 -9.56 3.75
C GLY A 85 -10.26 -8.72 4.99
N TYR A 86 -9.56 -8.93 6.08
CA TYR A 86 -9.67 -8.09 7.28
C TYR A 86 -9.25 -6.65 7.01
N MET A 87 -8.15 -6.42 6.29
CA MET A 87 -7.71 -5.07 5.95
C MET A 87 -8.75 -4.31 5.16
N GLN A 88 -9.40 -4.96 4.20
CA GLN A 88 -10.44 -4.33 3.39
C GLN A 88 -11.68 -3.99 4.21
N GLN A 89 -12.04 -4.80 5.20
CA GLN A 89 -13.12 -4.52 6.13
C GLN A 89 -12.76 -3.41 7.13
N MET A 90 -11.54 -3.45 7.67
CA MET A 90 -11.05 -2.45 8.63
C MET A 90 -10.91 -1.05 8.02
N PHE A 91 -10.53 -0.99 6.74
CA PHE A 91 -10.20 0.27 6.06
C PHE A 91 -11.02 0.42 4.77
N PRO A 92 -12.34 0.56 4.87
CA PRO A 92 -13.24 0.55 3.70
C PRO A 92 -12.93 1.66 2.69
N GLN A 93 -12.40 2.81 3.14
CA GLN A 93 -11.98 3.90 2.26
C GLN A 93 -10.78 3.54 1.38
N HIS A 94 -10.02 2.52 1.75
CA HIS A 94 -8.86 2.02 1.01
C HIS A 94 -9.09 0.63 0.39
N ALA A 95 -10.24 0.02 0.61
CA ALA A 95 -10.49 -1.40 0.30
C ALA A 95 -10.13 -1.77 -1.15
N LYS A 96 -10.52 -0.96 -2.12
CA LYS A 96 -10.22 -1.19 -3.54
C LYS A 96 -8.74 -0.99 -3.91
N HIS A 97 -7.96 -0.37 -3.04
CA HIS A 97 -6.53 -0.11 -3.22
C HIS A 97 -5.66 -1.11 -2.45
N ILE A 98 -6.25 -1.93 -1.59
CA ILE A 98 -5.55 -3.00 -0.87
C ILE A 98 -5.56 -4.22 -1.78
N MET A 99 -4.39 -4.54 -2.34
CA MET A 99 -4.25 -5.50 -3.42
C MET A 99 -4.08 -6.93 -2.90
N ASN A 100 -4.82 -7.85 -3.51
CA ASN A 100 -4.62 -9.29 -3.31
C ASN A 100 -4.11 -9.90 -4.61
N ASN A 101 -2.79 -9.87 -4.82
CA ASN A 101 -2.16 -10.44 -5.99
C ASN A 101 -1.13 -11.52 -5.59
N PRO A 102 -1.40 -12.80 -5.87
CA PRO A 102 -0.51 -13.90 -5.53
C PRO A 102 0.90 -13.79 -6.15
N LYS A 103 1.03 -13.08 -7.26
CA LYS A 103 2.30 -12.89 -7.97
C LYS A 103 3.15 -11.77 -7.36
N THR A 104 2.56 -10.86 -6.59
CA THR A 104 3.26 -9.75 -5.95
C THR A 104 3.72 -10.14 -4.57
N LYS A 105 4.94 -10.67 -4.46
CA LYS A 105 5.55 -11.14 -3.21
C LYS A 105 6.47 -10.10 -2.57
N THR A 106 7.00 -9.19 -3.37
CA THR A 106 7.93 -8.14 -2.95
C THR A 106 7.52 -6.78 -3.48
N ILE A 107 8.11 -5.72 -2.92
CA ILE A 107 7.94 -4.37 -3.46
C ILE A 107 8.40 -4.27 -4.92
N PHE A 108 9.40 -5.03 -5.31
CA PHE A 108 9.92 -5.03 -6.69
C PHE A 108 8.92 -5.62 -7.68
N ASP A 109 8.16 -6.64 -7.27
CA ASP A 109 7.05 -7.18 -8.07
C ASP A 109 5.96 -6.12 -8.27
N ALA A 110 5.65 -5.34 -7.23
CA ALA A 110 4.69 -4.24 -7.31
C ALA A 110 5.17 -3.14 -8.27
N LEU A 111 6.44 -2.75 -8.18
CA LEU A 111 7.05 -1.74 -9.07
C LEU A 111 7.09 -2.23 -10.52
N LYS A 112 7.48 -3.47 -10.74
CA LYS A 112 7.48 -4.09 -12.06
C LYS A 112 6.07 -4.09 -12.66
N GLY A 113 5.08 -4.54 -11.90
CA GLY A 113 3.68 -4.55 -12.33
C GLY A 113 3.16 -3.15 -12.67
N ALA A 114 3.48 -2.13 -11.88
CA ALA A 114 3.11 -0.75 -12.17
C ALA A 114 3.75 -0.25 -13.48
N ASN A 115 5.02 -0.55 -13.70
CA ASN A 115 5.74 -0.16 -14.91
C ASN A 115 5.20 -0.89 -16.16
N GLU A 116 4.88 -2.18 -16.06
CA GLU A 116 4.26 -2.97 -17.14
C GLU A 116 2.87 -2.44 -17.53
N ARG A 117 2.15 -1.83 -16.59
CA ARG A 117 0.85 -1.16 -16.82
C ARG A 117 0.98 0.26 -17.34
N GLY A 118 2.19 0.74 -17.59
CA GLY A 118 2.46 2.02 -18.22
C GLY A 118 2.88 3.15 -17.30
N ALA A 119 3.03 2.91 -15.98
CA ALA A 119 3.54 3.93 -15.07
C ALA A 119 5.00 4.27 -15.39
N LYS A 120 5.30 5.55 -15.57
CA LYS A 120 6.64 6.08 -15.84
C LYS A 120 7.26 6.73 -14.62
N SER A 121 6.46 7.11 -13.66
CA SER A 121 6.89 7.66 -12.38
C SER A 121 6.20 6.93 -11.23
N VAL A 122 6.92 6.78 -10.12
CA VAL A 122 6.40 6.06 -8.95
C VAL A 122 6.83 6.74 -7.65
N ASN A 123 5.91 6.85 -6.72
CA ASN A 123 6.19 7.12 -5.32
C ASN A 123 6.14 5.81 -4.54
N ILE A 124 7.09 5.62 -3.62
CA ILE A 124 7.10 4.51 -2.68
C ILE A 124 6.98 5.08 -1.28
N VAL A 125 5.93 4.71 -0.55
CA VAL A 125 5.71 5.16 0.82
C VAL A 125 6.13 4.08 1.78
N VAL A 126 7.07 4.38 2.66
CA VAL A 126 7.66 3.48 3.64
C VAL A 126 7.78 4.14 5.00
N GLY A 127 7.99 3.36 6.06
CA GLY A 127 8.37 3.90 7.35
C GLY A 127 9.70 4.65 7.27
N GLN A 128 9.88 5.67 8.11
CA GLN A 128 11.08 6.53 8.09
C GLN A 128 12.38 5.74 8.27
N ASP A 129 12.36 4.73 9.13
CA ASP A 129 13.48 3.84 9.40
C ASP A 129 13.98 3.06 8.17
N ARG A 130 13.14 2.92 7.14
CA ARG A 130 13.45 2.18 5.93
C ARG A 130 13.57 3.03 4.67
N GLN A 131 13.38 4.34 4.77
CA GLN A 131 13.36 5.24 3.62
C GLN A 131 14.64 5.15 2.80
N LYS A 132 15.80 5.28 3.46
CA LYS A 132 17.10 5.25 2.78
C LYS A 132 17.43 3.90 2.15
N GLU A 133 17.08 2.82 2.82
CA GLU A 133 17.24 1.45 2.28
C GLU A 133 16.44 1.27 0.99
N PHE A 134 15.16 1.64 1.01
CA PHE A 134 14.30 1.50 -0.18
C PHE A 134 14.69 2.45 -1.30
N GLU A 135 15.14 3.66 -0.99
CA GLU A 135 15.66 4.60 -1.99
C GLU A 135 16.85 3.98 -2.75
N ASN A 136 17.82 3.43 -2.03
CA ASN A 136 18.98 2.77 -2.61
C ASN A 136 18.59 1.55 -3.46
N LEU A 137 17.73 0.67 -2.91
CA LEU A 137 17.32 -0.56 -3.59
C LEU A 137 16.47 -0.28 -4.82
N ALA A 138 15.48 0.63 -4.73
CA ALA A 138 14.62 0.94 -5.85
C ALA A 138 15.40 1.53 -7.04
N ASN A 139 16.34 2.43 -6.76
CA ASN A 139 17.21 3.02 -7.79
C ASN A 139 18.22 2.01 -8.37
N LYS A 140 18.75 1.10 -7.53
CA LYS A 140 19.67 0.04 -7.98
C LYS A 140 19.05 -0.87 -9.03
N TYR A 141 17.75 -1.16 -8.91
CA TYR A 141 17.04 -2.04 -9.83
C TYR A 141 16.35 -1.30 -10.98
N ASN A 142 16.36 0.03 -10.97
CA ASN A 142 15.89 0.79 -12.12
C ASN A 142 16.78 0.52 -13.35
N ASN A 143 16.16 0.41 -14.51
CA ASN A 143 16.76 -0.05 -15.77
C ASN A 143 17.24 -1.52 -15.78
N LYS A 144 16.87 -2.31 -14.76
CA LYS A 144 17.13 -3.76 -14.68
C LYS A 144 15.84 -4.57 -14.61
N LEU A 145 15.00 -4.28 -13.62
CA LEU A 145 13.72 -4.96 -13.41
C LEU A 145 12.53 -4.15 -13.95
N TYR A 146 12.63 -2.85 -13.95
CA TYR A 146 11.66 -1.88 -14.41
C TYR A 146 12.40 -0.64 -14.94
N LYS A 147 11.68 0.25 -15.58
CA LYS A 147 12.24 1.49 -16.13
C LYS A 147 11.30 2.65 -15.79
N PHE A 148 11.60 3.35 -14.71
CA PHE A 148 10.93 4.58 -14.32
C PHE A 148 11.81 5.78 -14.66
N ASP A 149 11.19 6.86 -15.14
CA ASP A 149 11.84 8.16 -15.32
C ASP A 149 12.09 8.84 -13.98
N ARG A 150 11.22 8.56 -12.98
CA ARG A 150 11.34 9.08 -11.63
C ARG A 150 10.86 8.06 -10.59
N ILE A 151 11.69 7.86 -9.58
CA ILE A 151 11.36 7.10 -8.37
C ILE A 151 11.54 8.03 -7.18
N ASN A 152 10.49 8.21 -6.39
CA ASN A 152 10.51 9.03 -5.19
C ASN A 152 10.11 8.18 -3.99
N VAL A 153 10.98 8.09 -2.99
CA VAL A 153 10.71 7.36 -1.75
C VAL A 153 10.35 8.34 -0.65
N VAL A 154 9.14 8.20 -0.13
CA VAL A 154 8.54 9.12 0.83
C VAL A 154 8.37 8.42 2.17
N SER A 155 8.73 9.11 3.25
CA SER A 155 8.48 8.63 4.59
C SER A 155 7.01 8.79 4.97
N ALA A 156 6.44 7.74 5.57
CA ALA A 156 5.11 7.81 6.22
C ALA A 156 5.16 8.50 7.59
N GLY A 157 6.33 8.93 8.04
CA GLY A 157 6.59 9.45 9.38
C GLY A 157 7.10 8.38 10.33
N ASP A 158 7.49 8.82 11.52
CA ASP A 158 7.93 7.92 12.58
C ASP A 158 6.77 7.03 13.05
N ARG A 159 7.12 5.77 13.33
CA ARG A 159 6.30 4.99 14.24
C ARG A 159 6.50 5.60 15.62
N ASP A 160 5.43 6.06 16.24
CA ASP A 160 5.47 6.49 17.63
C ASP A 160 5.42 5.24 18.53
N PRO A 161 6.56 4.69 18.96
CA PRO A 161 6.58 3.52 19.83
C PRO A 161 6.11 3.83 21.24
N ASP A 162 6.12 5.13 21.61
CA ASP A 162 5.79 5.62 22.93
C ASP A 162 4.42 6.33 22.97
N GLY A 163 3.70 6.36 21.84
CA GLY A 163 2.37 6.95 21.73
C GLY A 163 1.38 6.28 22.69
N GLU A 164 0.63 7.06 23.42
CA GLU A 164 -0.43 6.56 24.28
C GLU A 164 -1.72 6.25 23.47
N GLY A 165 -2.43 5.22 23.87
CA GLY A 165 -3.71 4.85 23.28
C GLY A 165 -3.63 4.02 22.01
N VAL A 166 -4.61 4.18 21.13
CA VAL A 166 -4.82 3.36 19.93
C VAL A 166 -3.65 3.44 18.93
N SER A 167 -2.97 4.58 18.87
CA SER A 167 -1.80 4.79 17.98
C SER A 167 -0.56 4.01 18.43
N ALA A 168 -0.48 3.62 19.69
CA ALA A 168 0.64 2.88 20.26
C ALA A 168 0.57 1.36 20.03
N MET A 169 -0.56 0.86 19.53
CA MET A 169 -0.77 -0.58 19.37
C MET A 169 -0.11 -1.09 18.08
N SER A 170 1.12 -1.58 18.22
CA SER A 170 1.85 -2.22 17.11
C SER A 170 1.33 -3.63 16.84
N ALA A 171 1.59 -4.15 15.63
CA ALA A 171 1.27 -5.53 15.29
C ALA A 171 1.94 -6.55 16.25
N SER A 172 3.13 -6.25 16.78
CA SER A 172 3.80 -7.09 17.77
C SER A 172 3.05 -7.13 19.09
N LYS A 173 2.55 -6.00 19.57
CA LYS A 173 1.73 -5.92 20.78
C LYS A 173 0.41 -6.66 20.62
N LEU A 174 -0.25 -6.56 19.46
CA LEU A 174 -1.47 -7.31 19.17
C LEU A 174 -1.23 -8.82 19.13
N ARG A 175 -0.16 -9.28 18.51
CA ARG A 175 0.18 -10.71 18.50
C ARG A 175 0.44 -11.22 19.93
N LYS A 176 1.09 -10.41 20.76
CA LYS A 176 1.30 -10.74 22.18
C LYS A 176 -0.04 -10.83 22.92
N ALA A 177 -0.90 -9.84 22.79
CA ALA A 177 -2.23 -9.84 23.41
C ALA A 177 -3.06 -11.07 23.01
N ALA A 178 -3.03 -11.44 21.71
CA ALA A 178 -3.69 -12.65 21.23
C ALA A 178 -3.10 -13.94 21.83
N ALA A 179 -1.77 -14.01 21.98
CA ALA A 179 -1.10 -15.16 22.57
C ALA A 179 -1.35 -15.29 24.08
N ASP A 180 -1.54 -14.15 24.76
CA ASP A 180 -1.83 -14.07 26.19
C ASP A 180 -3.34 -14.16 26.51
N ASP A 181 -4.19 -14.33 25.47
CA ASP A 181 -5.67 -14.34 25.56
C ASP A 181 -6.23 -13.03 26.16
N ASP A 182 -5.52 -11.93 25.96
CA ASP A 182 -5.87 -10.59 26.42
C ASP A 182 -6.72 -9.88 25.37
N TYR A 183 -8.01 -10.18 25.36
CA TYR A 183 -8.97 -9.64 24.39
C TYR A 183 -9.11 -8.10 24.50
N GLU A 184 -9.08 -7.54 25.70
CA GLU A 184 -9.24 -6.11 25.91
C GLU A 184 -8.08 -5.33 25.28
N SER A 185 -6.84 -5.74 25.52
CA SER A 185 -5.68 -5.13 24.88
C SER A 185 -5.69 -5.34 23.36
N PHE A 186 -6.08 -6.51 22.87
CA PHE A 186 -6.20 -6.78 21.43
C PHE A 186 -7.20 -5.84 20.77
N ARG A 187 -8.38 -5.66 21.36
CA ARG A 187 -9.44 -4.83 20.82
C ARG A 187 -9.05 -3.36 20.66
N THR A 188 -8.16 -2.84 21.50
CA THR A 188 -7.68 -1.45 21.39
C THR A 188 -6.91 -1.17 20.11
N GLY A 189 -6.35 -2.19 19.48
CA GLY A 189 -5.52 -2.07 18.27
C GLY A 189 -6.25 -2.28 16.95
N ILE A 190 -7.56 -2.61 17.00
CA ILE A 190 -8.39 -2.82 15.80
C ILE A 190 -9.54 -1.81 15.77
N PRO A 191 -10.04 -1.43 14.58
CA PRO A 191 -11.19 -0.55 14.45
C PRO A 191 -12.44 -1.14 15.11
N GLN A 192 -13.27 -0.28 15.65
CA GLN A 192 -14.54 -0.70 16.30
C GLN A 192 -15.57 -1.26 15.30
N SER A 193 -15.30 -1.13 13.99
CA SER A 193 -16.16 -1.64 12.92
C SER A 193 -16.02 -3.16 12.66
N LEU A 194 -15.15 -3.84 13.39
CA LEU A 194 -15.04 -5.28 13.45
C LEU A 194 -15.61 -5.79 14.78
#